data_23688d3866d8b4d50d46532db555efdf
#
_entry.id   23688d3866d8b4d50d46532db555efdf
#
_cell.length_a   1.000
_cell.length_b   1.000
_cell.length_c   1.000
_cell.angle_alpha   90.00
_cell.angle_beta   90.00
_cell.angle_gamma   90.00
#
_symmetry.space_group_name_H-M   'P 1'
#
loop_
_entity.id
_entity.type
_entity.pdbx_description
1 polymer ?
#
loop_
_entity_poly.entity_id
_entity_poly.type
_entity_poly.pdbx_seq_one_letter_code
_entity_poly.pdbx_strand_id
1 'polypeptide(L)'
;MKVIFHVVEQDKWTSVISNVRDLLDNFDDIQVEIIAMSKAAALFNRYSGVDFQGILGNPKVNITIGKKALEENRLKEELIPSEIEIEDLVITKIVKLQNEGYAYIRL
;
A
#
# COMPACT_ATOMS: atom_id res chain seq x y z
N MET A 1 -1.68 -15.70 -8.16
CA MET A 1 -1.66 -15.46 -6.69
C MET A 1 -1.93 -13.99 -6.41
N LYS A 2 -2.89 -13.70 -5.54
CA LYS A 2 -3.33 -12.32 -5.28
C LYS A 2 -3.37 -12.07 -3.78
N VAL A 3 -2.76 -10.99 -3.30
CA VAL A 3 -2.67 -10.69 -1.88
C VAL A 3 -2.85 -9.20 -1.60
N ILE A 4 -3.54 -8.90 -0.50
CA ILE A 4 -3.66 -7.55 0.07
C ILE A 4 -2.81 -7.51 1.34
N PHE A 5 -1.91 -6.54 1.41
CA PHE A 5 -1.28 -6.16 2.67
C PHE A 5 -1.97 -4.91 3.19
N HIS A 6 -2.67 -5.04 4.31
CA HIS A 6 -3.35 -3.92 4.95
C HIS A 6 -2.46 -3.40 6.08
N VAL A 7 -2.02 -2.16 6.00
CA VAL A 7 -1.10 -1.56 6.96
C VAL A 7 -1.73 -0.32 7.56
N VAL A 8 -1.76 -0.27 8.89
CA VAL A 8 -2.40 0.80 9.66
C VAL A 8 -1.37 1.54 10.51
N GLU A 9 -0.33 0.85 10.96
CA GLU A 9 0.70 1.40 11.83
C GLU A 9 2.00 1.67 11.05
N GLN A 10 2.61 2.80 11.33
CA GLN A 10 3.81 3.25 10.62
C GLN A 10 4.99 2.30 10.77
N ASP A 11 5.16 1.69 11.94
CA ASP A 11 6.28 0.80 12.23
C ASP A 11 6.18 -0.57 11.53
N LYS A 12 5.08 -0.85 10.86
CA LYS A 12 4.89 -2.12 10.11
C LYS A 12 5.45 -2.08 8.69
N TRP A 13 5.86 -0.92 8.19
CA TRP A 13 6.32 -0.79 6.80
C TRP A 13 7.52 -1.66 6.47
N THR A 14 8.48 -1.81 7.39
CA THR A 14 9.64 -2.68 7.17
C THR A 14 9.19 -4.10 6.87
N SER A 15 8.22 -4.60 7.63
CA SER A 15 7.67 -5.95 7.44
C SER A 15 6.90 -6.05 6.11
N VAL A 16 6.10 -5.04 5.76
CA VAL A 16 5.36 -5.02 4.48
C VAL A 16 6.33 -5.10 3.32
N ILE A 17 7.32 -4.23 3.28
CA ILE A 17 8.31 -4.17 2.19
C ILE A 17 9.05 -5.50 2.07
N SER A 18 9.51 -6.06 3.18
CA SER A 18 10.22 -7.33 3.19
C SER A 18 9.36 -8.47 2.62
N ASN A 19 8.11 -8.57 3.06
CA ASN A 19 7.20 -9.62 2.59
C ASN A 19 6.87 -9.46 1.10
N VAL A 20 6.66 -8.23 0.64
CA VAL A 20 6.39 -7.96 -0.78
C VAL A 20 7.60 -8.33 -1.63
N ARG A 21 8.81 -7.98 -1.18
CA ARG A 21 10.03 -8.36 -1.89
C ARG A 21 10.17 -9.87 -2.02
N ASP A 22 9.91 -10.60 -0.94
CA ASP A 22 9.97 -12.07 -0.96
C ASP A 22 8.99 -12.65 -1.97
N LEU A 23 7.77 -12.12 -2.02
CA LEU A 23 6.77 -12.58 -2.99
C LEU A 23 7.18 -12.28 -4.43
N LEU A 24 7.66 -11.07 -4.69
CA LEU A 24 8.11 -10.68 -6.03
C LEU A 24 9.30 -11.53 -6.50
N ASP A 25 10.20 -11.87 -5.59
CA ASP A 25 11.40 -12.66 -5.93
C ASP A 25 11.11 -14.14 -6.19
N ASN A 26 10.01 -14.67 -5.62
CA ASN A 26 9.72 -16.10 -5.67
C ASN A 26 8.53 -16.48 -6.57
N PHE A 27 7.69 -15.54 -6.99
CA PHE A 27 6.50 -15.83 -7.78
C PHE A 27 6.35 -14.87 -8.95
N ASP A 28 6.29 -15.38 -10.17
CA ASP A 28 6.12 -14.56 -11.37
C ASP A 28 4.70 -14.05 -11.56
N ASP A 29 3.71 -14.79 -11.08
CA ASP A 29 2.27 -14.50 -11.28
C ASP A 29 1.62 -13.78 -10.10
N ILE A 30 2.41 -13.16 -9.24
CA ILE A 30 1.92 -12.48 -8.05
C ILE A 30 1.29 -11.12 -8.40
N GLN A 31 0.17 -10.81 -7.76
CA GLN A 31 -0.47 -9.49 -7.77
C GLN A 31 -0.58 -9.02 -6.34
N VAL A 32 0.00 -7.87 -6.04
CA VAL A 32 0.06 -7.33 -4.68
C VAL A 32 -0.68 -6.00 -4.61
N GLU A 33 -1.60 -5.89 -3.65
CA GLU A 33 -2.22 -4.63 -3.27
C GLU A 33 -1.75 -4.27 -1.88
N ILE A 34 -1.17 -3.09 -1.73
CA ILE A 34 -0.82 -2.54 -0.42
C ILE A 34 -1.81 -1.43 -0.11
N ILE A 35 -2.54 -1.57 0.98
CA ILE A 35 -3.55 -0.58 1.38
C ILE A 35 -3.14 0.03 2.71
N ALA A 36 -2.84 1.32 2.68
CA ALA A 36 -2.38 2.05 3.85
C ALA A 36 -3.49 2.94 4.39
N MET A 37 -3.70 2.85 5.69
CA MET A 37 -4.69 3.65 6.42
C MET A 37 -4.03 4.31 7.62
N SER A 38 -4.69 5.31 8.18
CA SER A 38 -4.30 5.95 9.43
C SER A 38 -2.81 6.39 9.40
N LYS A 39 -2.06 6.13 10.44
CA LYS A 39 -0.67 6.59 10.56
C LYS A 39 0.29 5.95 9.57
N ALA A 40 -0.07 4.80 9.00
CA ALA A 40 0.76 4.17 7.97
C ALA A 40 0.92 5.06 6.74
N ALA A 41 -0.06 5.93 6.46
CA ALA A 41 0.01 6.83 5.31
C ALA A 41 1.05 7.94 5.47
N ALA A 42 1.54 8.20 6.67
CA ALA A 42 2.48 9.29 6.92
C ALA A 42 3.78 9.18 6.11
N LEU A 43 4.17 7.98 5.71
CA LEU A 43 5.41 7.73 4.96
C LEU A 43 5.30 8.05 3.46
N PHE A 44 4.12 8.36 2.96
CA PHE A 44 3.93 8.53 1.52
C PHE A 44 4.20 9.94 1.00
N ASN A 45 4.64 10.84 1.86
CA ASN A 45 5.13 12.13 1.40
C ASN A 45 6.40 11.90 0.57
N ARG A 46 6.47 12.45 -0.66
CA ARG A 46 7.62 12.28 -1.57
C ARG A 46 8.95 12.76 -0.98
N TYR A 47 8.90 13.58 0.05
CA TYR A 47 10.09 14.09 0.73
C TYR A 47 10.46 13.32 2.00
N SER A 48 9.77 12.21 2.28
CA SER A 48 10.01 11.43 3.50
C SER A 48 11.36 10.71 3.50
N GLY A 49 11.93 10.46 2.32
CA GLY A 49 13.18 9.72 2.19
C GLY A 49 13.05 8.21 2.40
N VAL A 50 11.83 7.68 2.48
CA VAL A 50 11.62 6.24 2.67
C VAL A 50 12.07 5.49 1.42
N ASP A 51 12.84 4.43 1.63
CA ASP A 51 13.24 3.52 0.56
C ASP A 51 12.22 2.38 0.45
N PHE A 52 11.45 2.40 -0.63
CA PHE A 52 10.47 1.35 -0.93
C PHE A 52 11.10 0.14 -1.65
N GLN A 53 12.42 0.13 -1.84
CA GLN A 53 13.17 -1.00 -2.41
C GLN A 53 12.61 -1.48 -3.75
N GLY A 54 12.20 -0.55 -4.59
CA GLY A 54 11.75 -0.86 -5.95
C GLY A 54 10.32 -1.36 -6.07
N ILE A 55 9.55 -1.41 -4.97
CA ILE A 55 8.15 -1.83 -5.06
C ILE A 55 7.23 -0.71 -5.56
N LEU A 56 7.60 0.54 -5.30
CA LEU A 56 6.85 1.68 -5.81
C LEU A 56 7.04 1.77 -7.33
N GLY A 57 5.93 1.75 -8.08
CA GLY A 57 5.97 1.73 -9.53
C GLY A 57 6.17 0.36 -10.17
N ASN A 58 6.34 -0.69 -9.37
CA ASN A 58 6.41 -2.05 -9.91
C ASN A 58 5.02 -2.44 -10.46
N PRO A 59 4.93 -2.95 -11.71
CA PRO A 59 3.63 -3.25 -12.34
C PRO A 59 2.83 -4.34 -11.63
N LYS A 60 3.47 -5.15 -10.78
CA LYS A 60 2.79 -6.19 -10.00
C LYS A 60 2.29 -5.69 -8.65
N VAL A 61 2.63 -4.46 -8.27
CA VAL A 61 2.29 -3.88 -6.98
C VAL A 61 1.48 -2.61 -7.17
N ASN A 62 0.33 -2.55 -6.52
CA ASN A 62 -0.46 -1.33 -6.46
C ASN A 62 -0.53 -0.86 -5.01
N ILE A 63 -0.31 0.43 -4.79
CA ILE A 63 -0.36 1.02 -3.46
C ILE A 63 -1.50 2.03 -3.41
N THR A 64 -2.35 1.90 -2.41
CA THR A 64 -3.52 2.77 -2.22
C THR A 64 -3.50 3.39 -0.83
N ILE A 65 -3.84 4.67 -0.76
CA ILE A 65 -4.04 5.40 0.49
C ILE A 65 -5.49 5.86 0.55
N GLY A 66 -6.10 5.75 1.73
CA GLY A 66 -7.40 6.37 1.96
C GLY A 66 -7.27 7.89 2.02
N LYS A 67 -8.19 8.61 1.38
CA LYS A 67 -8.20 10.08 1.41
C LYS A 67 -8.29 10.61 2.84
N LYS A 68 -9.05 9.93 3.69
CA LYS A 68 -9.15 10.27 5.11
C LYS A 68 -7.80 10.20 5.82
N ALA A 69 -6.96 9.22 5.46
CA ALA A 69 -5.63 9.10 6.04
C ALA A 69 -4.72 10.26 5.64
N LEU A 70 -4.86 10.81 4.43
CA LEU A 70 -4.15 12.02 4.03
C LEU A 70 -4.52 13.18 4.94
N GLU A 71 -5.82 13.39 5.17
CA GLU A 71 -6.31 14.46 6.03
C GLU A 71 -5.81 14.30 7.46
N GLU A 72 -5.89 13.09 8.02
CA GLU A 72 -5.44 12.79 9.37
C GLU A 72 -3.94 13.05 9.57
N ASN A 73 -3.14 12.81 8.54
CA ASN A 73 -1.68 13.00 8.59
C ASN A 73 -1.25 14.36 8.02
N ARG A 74 -2.20 15.23 7.69
CA ARG A 74 -1.94 16.57 7.14
C ARG A 74 -1.07 16.53 5.89
N LEU A 75 -1.32 15.54 5.04
CA LEU A 75 -0.59 15.38 3.78
C LEU A 75 -1.39 16.01 2.65
N LYS A 76 -0.69 16.73 1.77
CA LYS A 76 -1.29 17.31 0.56
C LYS A 76 -1.17 16.30 -0.58
N GLU A 77 -2.24 16.16 -1.36
CA GLU A 77 -2.25 15.23 -2.50
C GLU A 77 -1.09 15.49 -3.47
N GLU A 78 -0.73 16.76 -3.67
CA GLU A 78 0.34 17.16 -4.59
C GLU A 78 1.71 16.60 -4.17
N LEU A 79 1.87 16.26 -2.89
CA LEU A 79 3.13 15.73 -2.36
C LEU A 79 3.18 14.21 -2.35
N ILE A 80 2.10 13.55 -2.74
CA ILE A 80 2.05 12.09 -2.81
C ILE A 80 2.60 11.66 -4.17
N PRO A 81 3.48 10.63 -4.22
CA PRO A 81 3.96 10.12 -5.50
C PRO A 81 2.82 9.70 -6.42
N SER A 82 2.95 10.00 -7.72
CA SER A 82 1.89 9.75 -8.70
C SER A 82 1.56 8.26 -8.87
N GLU A 83 2.47 7.38 -8.50
CA GLU A 83 2.30 5.93 -8.56
C GLU A 83 1.32 5.40 -7.53
N ILE A 84 0.97 6.23 -6.52
CA ILE A 84 0.08 5.82 -5.44
C ILE A 84 -1.35 6.28 -5.74
N GLU A 85 -2.30 5.36 -5.61
CA GLU A 85 -3.72 5.68 -5.74
C GLU A 85 -4.26 6.27 -4.44
N ILE A 86 -5.19 7.21 -4.58
CA ILE A 86 -5.91 7.81 -3.47
C ILE A 86 -7.38 7.43 -3.61
N GLU A 87 -7.94 6.76 -2.59
CA GLU A 87 -9.30 6.26 -2.61
C GLU A 87 -10.13 6.89 -1.51
N ASP A 88 -11.37 7.31 -1.85
CA ASP A 88 -12.30 7.85 -0.85
C ASP A 88 -12.80 6.76 0.10
N LEU A 89 -13.14 5.59 -0.44
CA LEU A 89 -13.73 4.49 0.32
C LEU A 89 -12.81 3.27 0.31
N VAL A 90 -11.75 3.34 1.10
CA VAL A 90 -10.70 2.32 1.13
C VAL A 90 -11.23 0.96 1.59
N ILE A 91 -12.16 0.94 2.55
CA ILE A 91 -12.75 -0.32 3.02
C ILE A 91 -13.53 -1.00 1.90
N THR A 92 -14.26 -0.24 1.09
CA THR A 92 -14.96 -0.79 -0.07
C THR A 92 -13.98 -1.43 -1.05
N LYS A 93 -12.83 -0.81 -1.27
CA LYS A 93 -11.79 -1.40 -2.13
C LYS A 93 -11.32 -2.73 -1.59
N ILE A 94 -11.08 -2.85 -0.28
CA ILE A 94 -10.69 -4.12 0.35
C ILE A 94 -11.74 -5.20 0.08
N VAL A 95 -13.01 -4.87 0.29
CA VAL A 95 -14.10 -5.82 0.08
C VAL A 95 -14.14 -6.29 -1.38
N LYS A 96 -14.04 -5.36 -2.33
CA LYS A 96 -14.04 -5.71 -3.76
C LYS A 96 -12.88 -6.62 -4.13
N LEU A 97 -11.69 -6.34 -3.62
CA LEU A 97 -10.51 -7.16 -3.88
C LEU A 97 -10.67 -8.57 -3.30
N GLN A 98 -11.22 -8.68 -2.09
CA GLN A 98 -11.49 -10.00 -1.52
C GLN A 98 -12.50 -10.78 -2.35
N ASN A 99 -13.51 -10.12 -2.89
CA ASN A 99 -14.47 -10.76 -3.79
C ASN A 99 -13.83 -11.21 -5.11
N GLU A 100 -12.72 -10.61 -5.49
CA GLU A 100 -11.94 -10.98 -6.68
C GLU A 100 -10.90 -12.06 -6.39
N GLY A 101 -10.86 -12.59 -5.17
CA GLY A 101 -9.97 -13.68 -4.80
C GLY A 101 -8.67 -13.27 -4.13
N TYR A 102 -8.51 -12.00 -3.73
CA TYR A 102 -7.32 -11.58 -3.00
C TYR A 102 -7.33 -12.13 -1.57
N ALA A 103 -6.23 -12.74 -1.16
CA ALA A 103 -6.01 -13.07 0.24
C ALA A 103 -5.74 -11.79 1.03
N TYR A 104 -6.22 -11.72 2.26
CA TYR A 104 -6.08 -10.53 3.11
C TYR A 104 -5.09 -10.80 4.23
N ILE A 105 -4.08 -9.94 4.34
CA ILE A 105 -3.08 -10.02 5.40
C ILE A 105 -2.98 -8.64 6.06
N ARG A 106 -3.23 -8.60 7.36
CA ARG A 106 -2.99 -7.40 8.15
C ARG A 106 -1.69 -7.55 8.93
N LEU A 107 -0.83 -6.57 8.79
CA LEU A 107 0.44 -6.54 9.52
C LEU A 107 0.44 -5.51 10.65
#